data_e34196a3004a007ae010e38f2c60b35d
#
_entry.id   e34196a3004a007ae010e38f2c60b35d
#
_cell.length_a   1.000
_cell.length_b   1.000
_cell.length_c   1.000
_cell.angle_alpha   90.00
_cell.angle_beta   90.00
_cell.angle_gamma   90.00
#
_symmetry.space_group_name_H-M   'P 1'
#
loop_
_entity.id
_entity.type
_entity.pdbx_description
1 polymer ?
#
loop_
_entity_poly.entity_id
_entity_poly.type
_entity_poly.pdbx_seq_one_letter_code
_entity_poly.pdbx_strand_id
1 'polypeptide(L)'
;MMQHFSETPWKTLSTKSVYRNKWIAVREDLVEMPDGRSTIYGVVTCGQCVGVLPFVDPHTVLLIKQYRYVARRITWEMPTGGMHAGEAVEAAAQRELAEETGYRAGRLTHVCTYHTSKSIMDETAHLFVGENLVQAELPPDDTEFIEVRPFPFADALRMVLSGEIVDSMTIIAVLYAARL
;
A
#
# COMPACT_ATOMS: atom_id res chain seq x y z
N MET A 1 -19.35 -30.87 9.04
CA MET A 1 -18.14 -31.51 8.49
C MET A 1 -17.21 -30.42 8.06
N MET A 2 -16.10 -30.15 8.76
CA MET A 2 -15.06 -29.25 8.26
C MET A 2 -14.40 -29.89 7.05
N GLN A 3 -14.55 -29.29 5.87
CA GLN A 3 -13.76 -29.68 4.71
C GLN A 3 -12.30 -29.31 5.00
N HIS A 4 -11.41 -30.29 5.03
CA HIS A 4 -9.99 -30.06 4.99
C HIS A 4 -9.66 -29.53 3.60
N PHE A 5 -9.38 -28.21 3.49
CA PHE A 5 -8.82 -27.65 2.27
C PHE A 5 -7.36 -28.12 2.14
N SER A 6 -6.95 -28.58 0.95
CA SER A 6 -5.54 -28.73 0.61
C SER A 6 -4.87 -27.35 0.61
N GLU A 7 -3.55 -27.29 0.74
CA GLU A 7 -2.81 -26.00 0.72
C GLU A 7 -3.04 -25.19 -0.56
N THR A 8 -3.32 -25.86 -1.68
CA THR A 8 -3.67 -25.24 -2.97
C THR A 8 -4.88 -25.93 -3.59
N PRO A 9 -6.11 -25.64 -3.10
CA PRO A 9 -7.32 -26.36 -3.55
C PRO A 9 -7.76 -26.00 -4.97
N TRP A 10 -7.21 -24.92 -5.56
CA TRP A 10 -7.51 -24.47 -6.91
C TRP A 10 -6.33 -24.77 -7.84
N LYS A 11 -6.62 -25.22 -9.07
CA LYS A 11 -5.60 -25.57 -10.04
C LYS A 11 -5.78 -24.73 -11.29
N THR A 12 -4.75 -23.95 -11.65
CA THR A 12 -4.72 -23.21 -12.91
C THR A 12 -4.53 -24.20 -14.07
N LEU A 13 -5.50 -24.23 -14.98
CA LEU A 13 -5.49 -25.08 -16.18
C LEU A 13 -4.84 -24.35 -17.37
N SER A 14 -5.14 -23.06 -17.53
CA SER A 14 -4.53 -22.21 -18.54
C SER A 14 -4.60 -20.74 -18.15
N THR A 15 -3.72 -19.94 -18.75
CA THR A 15 -3.63 -18.47 -18.52
C THR A 15 -3.64 -17.76 -19.84
N LYS A 16 -4.43 -16.69 -19.97
CA LYS A 16 -4.51 -15.81 -21.13
C LYS A 16 -4.19 -14.38 -20.71
N SER A 17 -3.18 -13.75 -21.34
CA SER A 17 -2.92 -12.32 -21.17
C SER A 17 -4.02 -11.52 -21.89
N VAL A 18 -4.63 -10.55 -21.16
CA VAL A 18 -5.74 -9.74 -21.67
C VAL A 18 -5.29 -8.30 -21.95
N TYR A 19 -4.51 -7.71 -21.03
CA TYR A 19 -4.03 -6.34 -21.17
C TYR A 19 -2.71 -6.16 -20.42
N ARG A 20 -1.83 -5.27 -20.91
CA ARG A 20 -0.60 -4.91 -20.23
C ARG A 20 -0.19 -3.47 -20.57
N ASN A 21 0.27 -2.74 -19.55
CA ASN A 21 0.99 -1.49 -19.71
C ASN A 21 2.21 -1.48 -18.76
N LYS A 22 2.84 -0.32 -18.55
CA LYS A 22 4.03 -0.25 -17.68
C LYS A 22 3.73 -0.44 -16.17
N TRP A 23 2.47 -0.28 -15.74
CA TRP A 23 2.09 -0.36 -14.33
C TRP A 23 1.33 -1.63 -13.96
N ILE A 24 0.49 -2.16 -14.87
CA ILE A 24 -0.36 -3.31 -14.59
C ILE A 24 -0.34 -4.33 -15.73
N ALA A 25 -0.58 -5.59 -15.37
CA ALA A 25 -0.94 -6.62 -16.31
C ALA A 25 -2.27 -7.27 -15.89
N VAL A 26 -3.14 -7.56 -16.85
CA VAL A 26 -4.40 -8.26 -16.63
C VAL A 26 -4.35 -9.60 -17.35
N ARG A 27 -4.64 -10.67 -16.62
CA ARG A 27 -4.76 -12.02 -17.17
C ARG A 27 -6.10 -12.65 -16.77
N GLU A 28 -6.54 -13.59 -17.58
CA GLU A 28 -7.66 -14.48 -17.31
C GLU A 28 -7.13 -15.90 -17.17
N ASP A 29 -7.36 -16.51 -16.03
CA ASP A 29 -7.00 -17.89 -15.74
C ASP A 29 -8.24 -18.77 -15.81
N LEU A 30 -8.16 -19.89 -16.55
CA LEU A 30 -9.12 -20.99 -16.42
C LEU A 30 -8.65 -21.86 -15.26
N VAL A 31 -9.49 -22.04 -14.28
CA VAL A 31 -9.13 -22.75 -13.05
C VAL A 31 -10.10 -23.89 -12.75
N GLU A 32 -9.57 -25.00 -12.21
CA GLU A 32 -10.35 -26.11 -11.66
C GLU A 32 -10.59 -25.86 -10.16
N MET A 33 -11.85 -25.92 -9.76
CA MET A 33 -12.27 -25.79 -8.37
C MET A 33 -12.10 -27.12 -7.61
N PRO A 34 -12.13 -27.12 -6.26
CA PRO A 34 -11.98 -28.34 -5.45
C PRO A 34 -13.00 -29.43 -5.73
N ASP A 35 -14.14 -29.10 -6.33
CA ASP A 35 -15.19 -30.01 -6.71
C ASP A 35 -15.07 -30.53 -8.16
N GLY A 36 -13.98 -30.20 -8.85
CA GLY A 36 -13.70 -30.63 -10.24
C GLY A 36 -14.36 -29.78 -11.32
N ARG A 37 -15.21 -28.81 -10.98
CA ARG A 37 -15.77 -27.86 -11.95
C ARG A 37 -14.75 -26.82 -12.33
N SER A 38 -14.86 -26.27 -13.53
CA SER A 38 -13.99 -25.17 -13.98
C SER A 38 -14.72 -23.83 -13.98
N THR A 39 -13.95 -22.76 -13.74
CA THR A 39 -14.42 -21.38 -13.86
C THR A 39 -13.28 -20.48 -14.33
N ILE A 40 -13.58 -19.21 -14.67
CA ILE A 40 -12.58 -18.21 -15.01
C ILE A 40 -12.28 -17.32 -13.81
N TYR A 41 -11.01 -16.86 -13.73
CA TYR A 41 -10.55 -15.91 -12.73
C TYR A 41 -9.77 -14.78 -13.41
N GLY A 42 -10.28 -13.55 -13.27
CA GLY A 42 -9.55 -12.35 -13.73
C GLY A 42 -8.58 -11.88 -12.64
N VAL A 43 -7.32 -11.69 -12.99
CA VAL A 43 -6.28 -11.22 -12.06
C VAL A 43 -5.59 -9.99 -12.63
N VAL A 44 -5.48 -8.95 -11.80
CA VAL A 44 -4.69 -7.74 -12.09
C VAL A 44 -3.38 -7.83 -11.31
N THR A 45 -2.26 -7.90 -12.03
CA THR A 45 -0.93 -7.87 -11.44
C THR A 45 -0.43 -6.44 -11.33
N CYS A 46 -0.19 -5.96 -10.10
CA CYS A 46 0.29 -4.62 -9.79
C CYS A 46 1.66 -4.63 -9.09
N GLY A 47 2.07 -5.76 -8.53
CA GLY A 47 3.32 -5.88 -7.78
C GLY A 47 3.13 -5.62 -6.28
N GLN A 48 4.20 -5.18 -5.64
CA GLN A 48 4.21 -4.88 -4.21
C GLN A 48 4.30 -3.36 -4.01
N CYS A 49 3.74 -2.90 -2.90
CA CYS A 49 3.81 -1.50 -2.50
C CYS A 49 4.19 -1.36 -1.02
N VAL A 50 4.69 -0.20 -0.68
CA VAL A 50 5.07 0.16 0.69
C VAL A 50 4.34 1.41 1.13
N GLY A 51 4.19 1.58 2.44
CA GLY A 51 3.72 2.83 3.02
C GLY A 51 4.37 3.08 4.37
N VAL A 52 4.64 4.34 4.65
CA VAL A 52 5.25 4.75 5.91
C VAL A 52 4.39 5.82 6.58
N LEU A 53 3.98 5.61 7.82
CA LEU A 53 3.39 6.65 8.66
C LEU A 53 4.53 7.35 9.43
N PRO A 54 4.98 8.56 9.00
CA PRO A 54 6.17 9.17 9.55
C PRO A 54 5.81 10.09 10.72
N PHE A 55 6.45 9.84 11.87
CA PHE A 55 6.36 10.68 13.06
C PHE A 55 7.54 11.64 13.13
N VAL A 56 7.27 12.96 13.11
CA VAL A 56 8.28 14.01 13.32
C VAL A 56 8.63 14.14 14.80
N ASP A 57 7.67 13.87 15.65
CA ASP A 57 7.79 13.76 17.11
C ASP A 57 6.74 12.75 17.62
N PRO A 58 6.70 12.38 18.92
CA PRO A 58 5.77 11.37 19.43
C PRO A 58 4.27 11.66 19.22
N HIS A 59 3.91 12.89 18.86
CA HIS A 59 2.52 13.33 18.76
C HIS A 59 2.14 13.91 17.38
N THR A 60 3.09 14.00 16.45
CA THR A 60 2.90 14.66 15.15
C THR A 60 3.32 13.75 14.01
N VAL A 61 2.44 13.53 13.05
CA VAL A 61 2.70 12.77 11.81
C VAL A 61 2.74 13.69 10.60
N LEU A 62 3.49 13.30 9.56
CA LEU A 62 3.37 13.93 8.24
C LEU A 62 2.34 13.17 7.41
N LEU A 63 1.45 13.91 6.78
CA LEU A 63 0.58 13.39 5.74
C LEU A 63 0.84 14.16 4.45
N ILE A 64 0.60 13.49 3.34
CA ILE A 64 0.63 14.06 2.00
C ILE A 64 -0.79 14.24 1.49
N LYS A 65 -0.99 15.22 0.63
CA LYS A 65 -2.26 15.49 -0.03
C LYS A 65 -2.07 15.43 -1.52
N GLN A 66 -2.85 14.61 -2.18
CA GLN A 66 -2.79 14.47 -3.62
C GLN A 66 -4.17 14.16 -4.23
N TYR A 67 -4.28 14.34 -5.55
CA TYR A 67 -5.47 13.93 -6.30
C TYR A 67 -5.34 12.47 -6.75
N ARG A 68 -6.24 11.62 -6.31
CA ARG A 68 -6.34 10.22 -6.76
C ARG A 68 -7.32 10.09 -7.92
N TYR A 69 -6.79 9.88 -9.12
CA TYR A 69 -7.56 9.83 -10.35
C TYR A 69 -8.70 8.79 -10.32
N VAL A 70 -8.44 7.58 -9.82
CA VAL A 70 -9.44 6.50 -9.74
C VAL A 70 -10.54 6.85 -8.75
N ALA A 71 -10.19 7.39 -7.59
CA ALA A 71 -11.13 7.82 -6.56
C ALA A 71 -11.81 9.17 -6.90
N ARG A 72 -11.31 9.91 -7.92
CA ARG A 72 -11.78 11.23 -8.36
C ARG A 72 -11.89 12.25 -7.23
N ARG A 73 -10.93 12.24 -6.31
CA ARG A 73 -10.92 13.15 -5.16
C ARG A 73 -9.51 13.47 -4.69
N ILE A 74 -9.39 14.60 -4.01
CA ILE A 74 -8.21 14.94 -3.23
C ILE A 74 -8.36 14.27 -1.86
N THR A 75 -7.28 13.65 -1.36
CA THR A 75 -7.26 12.95 -0.08
C THR A 75 -5.95 13.21 0.66
N TRP A 76 -6.01 13.14 1.99
CA TRP A 76 -4.84 13.08 2.86
C TRP A 76 -4.46 11.62 3.06
N GLU A 77 -3.18 11.33 2.90
CA GLU A 77 -2.64 9.97 2.94
C GLU A 77 -1.26 9.99 3.62
N MET A 78 -0.80 8.86 4.12
CA MET A 78 0.62 8.71 4.41
C MET A 78 1.41 8.50 3.12
N PRO A 79 2.73 8.76 3.08
CA PRO A 79 3.61 8.42 1.96
C PRO A 79 3.50 6.93 1.57
N THR A 80 3.29 6.69 0.25
CA THR A 80 3.10 5.33 -0.28
C THR A 80 3.57 5.24 -1.73
N GLY A 81 4.17 4.10 -2.10
CA GLY A 81 4.47 3.87 -3.51
C GLY A 81 4.86 2.44 -3.84
N GLY A 82 5.13 2.20 -5.11
CA GLY A 82 5.44 0.89 -5.65
C GLY A 82 6.90 0.47 -5.41
N MET A 83 7.12 -0.81 -5.17
CA MET A 83 8.46 -1.36 -5.10
C MET A 83 9.05 -1.58 -6.50
N HIS A 84 10.34 -1.32 -6.66
CA HIS A 84 11.08 -1.68 -7.86
C HIS A 84 11.42 -3.18 -7.86
N ALA A 85 11.64 -3.76 -9.04
CA ALA A 85 12.01 -5.16 -9.16
C ALA A 85 13.34 -5.45 -8.44
N GLY A 86 13.31 -6.37 -7.47
CA GLY A 86 14.47 -6.74 -6.68
C GLY A 86 14.85 -5.77 -5.56
N GLU A 87 14.05 -4.72 -5.33
CA GLU A 87 14.26 -3.79 -4.22
C GLU A 87 13.86 -4.44 -2.89
N ALA A 88 14.67 -4.20 -1.84
CA ALA A 88 14.29 -4.63 -0.49
C ALA A 88 13.15 -3.76 0.05
N VAL A 89 12.24 -4.37 0.80
CA VAL A 89 11.02 -3.71 1.30
C VAL A 89 11.32 -2.43 2.09
N GLU A 90 12.29 -2.50 3.01
CA GLU A 90 12.70 -1.35 3.81
C GLU A 90 13.40 -0.26 2.98
N ALA A 91 14.12 -0.65 1.92
CA ALA A 91 14.75 0.30 1.01
C ALA A 91 13.69 1.06 0.21
N ALA A 92 12.66 0.37 -0.30
CA ALA A 92 11.51 0.97 -0.96
C ALA A 92 10.78 1.94 -0.03
N ALA A 93 10.52 1.54 1.22
CA ALA A 93 9.88 2.38 2.22
C ALA A 93 10.67 3.67 2.50
N GLN A 94 11.99 3.59 2.61
CA GLN A 94 12.86 4.76 2.79
C GLN A 94 12.92 5.66 1.54
N ARG A 95 12.89 5.07 0.35
CA ARG A 95 12.91 5.81 -0.91
C ARG A 95 11.61 6.60 -1.08
N GLU A 96 10.45 5.95 -0.98
CA GLU A 96 9.14 6.59 -1.11
C GLU A 96 8.93 7.69 -0.06
N LEU A 97 9.30 7.43 1.21
CA LEU A 97 9.26 8.45 2.25
C LEU A 97 10.11 9.67 1.87
N ALA A 98 11.31 9.44 1.32
CA ALA A 98 12.21 10.53 0.96
C ALA A 98 11.72 11.31 -0.28
N GLU A 99 11.22 10.62 -1.30
CA GLU A 99 10.70 11.22 -2.54
C GLU A 99 9.46 12.08 -2.26
N GLU A 100 8.51 11.58 -1.46
CA GLU A 100 7.25 12.28 -1.21
C GLU A 100 7.32 13.33 -0.09
N THR A 101 8.25 13.21 0.87
CA THR A 101 8.29 14.12 2.04
C THR A 101 9.61 14.88 2.22
N GLY A 102 10.67 14.47 1.57
CA GLY A 102 12.02 15.01 1.81
C GLY A 102 12.67 14.47 3.11
N TYR A 103 12.16 13.43 3.73
CA TYR A 103 12.69 12.84 4.95
C TYR A 103 13.02 11.36 4.80
N ARG A 104 13.97 10.90 5.62
CA ARG A 104 14.23 9.48 5.88
C ARG A 104 13.96 9.18 7.36
N ALA A 105 13.50 7.97 7.63
CA ALA A 105 13.32 7.51 9.00
C ALA A 105 14.62 6.93 9.56
N GLY A 106 15.05 7.39 10.74
CA GLY A 106 16.14 6.75 11.48
C GLY A 106 15.74 5.38 12.04
N ARG A 107 14.43 5.16 12.23
CA ARG A 107 13.85 3.87 12.60
C ARG A 107 12.58 3.59 11.80
N LEU A 108 12.53 2.42 11.15
CA LEU A 108 11.32 1.85 10.57
C LEU A 108 10.84 0.69 11.44
N THR A 109 9.60 0.74 11.87
CA THR A 109 8.94 -0.36 12.58
C THR A 109 7.86 -0.94 11.67
N HIS A 110 7.99 -2.22 11.29
CA HIS A 110 7.00 -2.90 10.48
C HIS A 110 5.66 -3.01 11.23
N VAL A 111 4.61 -2.59 10.58
CA VAL A 111 3.23 -2.62 11.10
C VAL A 111 2.54 -3.93 10.71
N CYS A 112 2.37 -4.14 9.41
CA CYS A 112 1.78 -5.35 8.86
C CYS A 112 2.09 -5.48 7.36
N THR A 113 1.90 -6.69 6.87
CA THR A 113 1.83 -7.00 5.45
C THR A 113 0.44 -7.53 5.14
N TYR A 114 -0.21 -7.03 4.10
CA TYR A 114 -1.56 -7.47 3.73
C TYR A 114 -1.80 -7.38 2.23
N HIS A 115 -2.84 -8.07 1.75
CA HIS A 115 -3.28 -7.98 0.37
C HIS A 115 -4.33 -6.88 0.23
N THR A 116 -4.09 -5.90 -0.66
CA THR A 116 -4.99 -4.76 -0.89
C THR A 116 -6.34 -5.20 -1.48
N SER A 117 -6.32 -6.28 -2.26
CA SER A 117 -7.53 -6.93 -2.78
C SER A 117 -7.36 -8.44 -2.85
N LYS A 118 -8.00 -9.18 -1.97
CA LYS A 118 -7.89 -10.65 -1.93
C LYS A 118 -8.52 -11.40 -3.11
N SER A 119 -9.19 -10.73 -4.05
CA SER A 119 -10.03 -11.37 -5.06
C SER A 119 -9.80 -10.93 -6.50
N ILE A 120 -9.12 -9.81 -6.74
CA ILE A 120 -8.95 -9.25 -8.09
C ILE A 120 -7.49 -8.89 -8.36
N MET A 121 -6.78 -8.31 -7.37
CA MET A 121 -5.41 -7.85 -7.51
C MET A 121 -4.47 -8.74 -6.70
N ASP A 122 -3.28 -8.99 -7.23
CA ASP A 122 -2.22 -9.70 -6.51
C ASP A 122 -1.26 -8.75 -5.75
N GLU A 123 -1.68 -7.50 -5.55
CA GLU A 123 -0.92 -6.50 -4.85
C GLU A 123 -0.75 -6.84 -3.36
N THR A 124 0.49 -6.74 -2.90
CA THR A 124 0.84 -6.88 -1.48
C THR A 124 1.39 -5.56 -0.95
N ALA A 125 0.82 -5.07 0.14
CA ALA A 125 1.24 -3.85 0.81
C ALA A 125 2.03 -4.15 2.09
N HIS A 126 3.13 -3.42 2.30
CA HIS A 126 3.97 -3.48 3.50
C HIS A 126 3.95 -2.12 4.20
N LEU A 127 3.43 -2.07 5.42
CA LEU A 127 3.27 -0.83 6.17
C LEU A 127 4.28 -0.70 7.29
N PHE A 128 4.76 0.52 7.48
CA PHE A 128 5.72 0.89 8.50
C PHE A 128 5.27 2.14 9.27
N VAL A 129 5.72 2.23 10.51
CA VAL A 129 5.85 3.49 11.25
C VAL A 129 7.29 3.95 11.11
N GLY A 130 7.50 5.21 10.73
CA GLY A 130 8.81 5.85 10.62
C GLY A 130 9.02 6.87 11.74
N GLU A 131 10.16 6.81 12.41
CA GLU A 131 10.51 7.70 13.52
C GLU A 131 11.94 8.23 13.38
N ASN A 132 12.27 9.24 14.19
CA ASN A 132 13.58 9.90 14.15
C ASN A 132 13.91 10.41 12.75
N LEU A 133 12.99 11.20 12.18
CA LEU A 133 13.12 11.69 10.82
C LEU A 133 14.34 12.60 10.68
N VAL A 134 15.09 12.37 9.62
CA VAL A 134 16.21 13.20 9.18
C VAL A 134 15.96 13.69 7.77
N GLN A 135 16.40 14.90 7.45
CA GLN A 135 16.23 15.46 6.12
C GLN A 135 16.99 14.63 5.09
N ALA A 136 16.33 14.27 3.98
CA ALA A 136 16.90 13.53 2.88
C ALA A 136 17.35 14.50 1.77
N GLU A 137 18.47 14.18 1.10
CA GLU A 137 18.99 14.93 -0.05
C GLU A 137 18.45 14.38 -1.38
N LEU A 138 17.18 13.97 -1.44
CA LEU A 138 16.57 13.51 -2.69
C LEU A 138 15.65 14.60 -3.25
N PRO A 139 15.74 14.91 -4.55
CA PRO A 139 14.76 15.79 -5.18
C PRO A 139 13.40 15.09 -5.17
N PRO A 140 12.30 15.84 -4.97
CA PRO A 140 10.95 15.29 -5.14
C PRO A 140 10.75 14.84 -6.60
N ASP A 141 9.85 13.87 -6.82
CA ASP A 141 9.46 13.48 -8.17
C ASP A 141 8.68 14.64 -8.82
N ASP A 142 9.22 15.18 -9.90
CA ASP A 142 8.62 16.31 -10.65
C ASP A 142 7.26 15.97 -11.27
N THR A 143 6.85 14.71 -11.29
CA THR A 143 5.57 14.24 -11.83
C THR A 143 4.46 14.17 -10.78
N GLU A 144 4.77 14.34 -9.49
CA GLU A 144 3.84 14.23 -8.38
C GLU A 144 3.48 15.60 -7.79
N PHE A 145 2.21 15.97 -7.87
CA PHE A 145 1.66 17.20 -7.28
C PHE A 145 1.22 16.93 -5.84
N ILE A 146 2.19 16.91 -4.93
CA ILE A 146 2.01 16.55 -3.53
C ILE A 146 2.17 17.79 -2.63
N GLU A 147 1.24 17.94 -1.66
CA GLU A 147 1.37 18.89 -0.55
C GLU A 147 1.67 18.10 0.73
N VAL A 148 2.77 18.40 1.41
CA VAL A 148 3.14 17.74 2.68
C VAL A 148 2.77 18.63 3.85
N ARG A 149 2.11 18.06 4.89
CA ARG A 149 1.79 18.79 6.12
C ARG A 149 1.97 17.95 7.39
N PRO A 150 2.42 18.58 8.48
CA PRO A 150 2.34 17.98 9.80
C PRO A 150 0.90 18.04 10.34
N PHE A 151 0.47 16.98 11.02
CA PHE A 151 -0.78 16.89 11.73
C PHE A 151 -0.54 16.34 13.14
N PRO A 152 -1.22 16.87 14.18
CA PRO A 152 -1.34 16.17 15.44
C PRO A 152 -1.87 14.75 15.18
N PHE A 153 -1.24 13.72 15.75
CA PHE A 153 -1.67 12.33 15.53
C PHE A 153 -3.14 12.10 15.93
N ALA A 154 -3.61 12.78 16.98
CA ALA A 154 -5.01 12.74 17.39
C ALA A 154 -5.97 13.27 16.28
N ASP A 155 -5.54 14.27 15.50
CA ASP A 155 -6.33 14.78 14.36
C ASP A 155 -6.31 13.78 13.21
N ALA A 156 -5.18 13.18 12.88
CA ALA A 156 -5.11 12.13 11.87
C ALA A 156 -6.02 10.95 12.23
N LEU A 157 -6.02 10.52 13.49
CA LEU A 157 -6.92 9.48 13.99
C LEU A 157 -8.40 9.90 13.88
N ARG A 158 -8.74 11.13 14.25
CA ARG A 158 -10.10 11.67 14.08
C ARG A 158 -10.51 11.68 12.61
N MET A 159 -9.63 12.09 11.69
CA MET A 159 -9.89 12.10 10.25
C MET A 159 -10.14 10.70 9.69
N VAL A 160 -9.46 9.68 10.20
CA VAL A 160 -9.73 8.28 9.89
C VAL A 160 -11.12 7.86 10.40
N LEU A 161 -11.42 8.14 11.67
CA LEU A 161 -12.68 7.72 12.29
C LEU A 161 -13.92 8.45 11.72
N SER A 162 -13.73 9.66 11.19
CA SER A 162 -14.80 10.44 10.53
C SER A 162 -14.98 10.11 9.04
N GLY A 163 -14.06 9.32 8.43
CA GLY A 163 -14.09 9.01 7.01
C GLY A 163 -13.59 10.16 6.11
N GLU A 164 -12.88 11.14 6.67
CA GLU A 164 -12.17 12.17 5.90
C GLU A 164 -10.95 11.57 5.19
N ILE A 165 -10.16 10.74 5.90
CA ILE A 165 -9.14 9.87 5.31
C ILE A 165 -9.82 8.58 4.86
N VAL A 166 -9.64 8.24 3.57
CA VAL A 166 -10.29 7.08 2.92
C VAL A 166 -9.30 6.10 2.32
N ASP A 167 -8.02 6.44 2.31
CA ASP A 167 -6.97 5.54 1.87
C ASP A 167 -6.77 4.38 2.87
N SER A 168 -6.84 3.15 2.36
CA SER A 168 -6.80 1.95 3.21
C SER A 168 -5.47 1.77 3.93
N MET A 169 -4.35 2.07 3.27
CA MET A 169 -3.02 1.94 3.86
C MET A 169 -2.85 2.89 5.04
N THR A 170 -3.26 4.15 4.87
CA THR A 170 -3.25 5.18 5.91
C THR A 170 -4.16 4.83 7.07
N ILE A 171 -5.39 4.37 6.78
CA ILE A 171 -6.35 3.93 7.81
C ILE A 171 -5.75 2.83 8.67
N ILE A 172 -5.17 1.79 8.05
CA ILE A 172 -4.56 0.67 8.77
C ILE A 172 -3.40 1.15 9.64
N ALA A 173 -2.47 1.94 9.08
CA ALA A 173 -1.28 2.42 9.80
C ALA A 173 -1.65 3.32 10.99
N VAL A 174 -2.60 4.25 10.81
CA VAL A 174 -3.06 5.15 11.88
C VAL A 174 -3.78 4.38 12.98
N LEU A 175 -4.67 3.45 12.64
CA LEU A 175 -5.37 2.63 13.63
C LEU A 175 -4.43 1.68 14.39
N TYR A 176 -3.39 1.18 13.72
CA TYR A 176 -2.36 0.38 14.38
C TYR A 176 -1.53 1.24 15.35
N ALA A 177 -1.03 2.39 14.88
CA ALA A 177 -0.24 3.30 15.70
C ALA A 177 -1.00 3.83 16.92
N ALA A 178 -2.34 3.96 16.84
CA ALA A 178 -3.18 4.35 17.99
C ALA A 178 -3.24 3.30 19.12
N ARG A 179 -2.61 2.12 18.94
CA ARG A 179 -2.54 1.04 19.95
C ARG A 179 -1.15 0.86 20.55
N LEU A 180 -0.15 1.58 20.04
CA LEU A 180 1.20 1.59 20.57
C LEU A 180 1.32 2.59 21.72
#